data_d44a4dbc2e60e4b96feac9252238c54e
#
_entry.id   d44a4dbc2e60e4b96feac9252238c54e
#
_cell.length_a   1.000
_cell.length_b   1.000
_cell.length_c   1.000
_cell.angle_alpha   90.00
_cell.angle_beta   90.00
_cell.angle_gamma   90.00
#
_symmetry.space_group_name_H-M   'P 1'
#
loop_
_entity.id
_entity.type
_entity.pdbx_description
1 polymer ?
#
loop_
_entity_poly.entity_id
_entity_poly.type
_entity_poly.pdbx_seq_one_letter_code
_entity_poly.pdbx_strand_id
1 'polypeptide(L)'
;MPVESIEKAFALNAAVTLDCSVAIPWIIREQSNPAIDALFQDGYRGAIALIVPVLWFTECGNALNEMVKKKRLTVLQAQEGFSVLRYSRVQADIASTVEIQSRILALAQMHHISFYDATYLELAERRQSLLATLDHALRDAAVVAGVHCLNLS
;
A
#
# COMPACT_ATOMS: atom_id res chain seq x y z
N MET A 1 7.35 14.09 10.82
CA MET A 1 8.17 12.86 10.65
C MET A 1 8.77 12.85 9.27
N PRO A 2 10.03 12.53 9.12
CA PRO A 2 10.66 12.48 7.81
C PRO A 2 10.08 11.35 6.96
N VAL A 3 9.96 11.61 5.67
CA VAL A 3 9.63 10.58 4.68
C VAL A 3 10.92 9.83 4.37
N GLU A 4 10.91 8.52 4.54
CA GLU A 4 12.07 7.68 4.28
C GLU A 4 12.25 7.42 2.77
N SER A 5 13.50 7.37 2.33
CA SER A 5 13.82 6.92 0.98
C SER A 5 13.81 5.39 0.88
N ILE A 6 13.62 4.87 -0.33
CA ILE A 6 13.72 3.43 -0.57
C ILE A 6 15.12 2.91 -0.19
N GLU A 7 16.16 3.67 -0.47
CA GLU A 7 17.54 3.33 -0.11
C GLU A 7 17.70 3.16 1.41
N LYS A 8 17.05 4.03 2.19
CA LYS A 8 17.11 3.92 3.65
C LYS A 8 16.28 2.74 4.15
N ALA A 9 15.12 2.47 3.55
CA ALA A 9 14.33 1.28 3.84
C ALA A 9 15.14 0.00 3.59
N PHE A 10 15.84 -0.05 2.47
CA PHE A 10 16.73 -1.14 2.12
C PHE A 10 17.89 -1.31 3.14
N ALA A 11 18.55 -0.23 3.50
CA ALA A 11 19.65 -0.24 4.47
C ALA A 11 19.20 -0.70 5.87
N LEU A 12 17.93 -0.44 6.24
CA LEU A 12 17.34 -0.88 7.50
C LEU A 12 16.78 -2.31 7.45
N ASN A 13 16.82 -2.96 6.29
CA ASN A 13 16.17 -4.25 6.04
C ASN A 13 14.69 -4.24 6.50
N ALA A 14 14.01 -3.12 6.29
CA ALA A 14 12.67 -2.89 6.79
C ALA A 14 11.62 -3.52 5.88
N ALA A 15 10.53 -4.00 6.48
CA ALA A 15 9.32 -4.32 5.75
C ALA A 15 8.59 -3.03 5.35
N VAL A 16 7.83 -3.09 4.27
CA VAL A 16 7.01 -1.97 3.76
C VAL A 16 5.57 -2.42 3.65
N THR A 17 4.68 -1.75 4.37
CA THR A 17 3.23 -1.90 4.18
C THR A 17 2.83 -1.09 2.96
N LEU A 18 2.18 -1.76 2.01
CA LEU A 18 1.88 -1.21 0.69
C LEU A 18 0.39 -0.91 0.57
N ASP A 19 0.06 0.36 0.38
CA ASP A 19 -1.30 0.79 0.09
C ASP A 19 -1.66 0.57 -1.40
N CYS A 20 -2.92 0.33 -1.68
CA CYS A 20 -3.46 0.16 -3.03
C CYS A 20 -3.14 1.36 -3.94
N SER A 21 -3.08 2.58 -3.41
CA SER A 21 -2.75 3.79 -4.18
C SER A 21 -1.40 3.72 -4.90
N VAL A 22 -0.47 2.90 -4.40
CA VAL A 22 0.86 2.70 -5.00
C VAL A 22 0.84 1.59 -6.06
N ALA A 23 -0.03 0.59 -5.88
CA ALA A 23 -0.14 -0.53 -6.82
C ALA A 23 -0.74 -0.12 -8.16
N ILE A 24 -1.73 0.76 -8.16
CA ILE A 24 -2.43 1.16 -9.39
C ILE A 24 -1.50 1.87 -10.39
N PRO A 25 -0.67 2.86 -10.01
CA PRO A 25 0.33 3.43 -10.91
C PRO A 25 1.31 2.40 -11.45
N TRP A 26 1.71 1.42 -10.64
CA TRP A 26 2.60 0.36 -11.11
C TRP A 26 1.94 -0.56 -12.16
N ILE A 27 0.66 -0.89 -11.97
CA ILE A 27 -0.13 -1.67 -12.94
C ILE A 27 -0.33 -0.88 -14.23
N ILE A 28 -0.64 0.42 -14.11
CA ILE A 28 -0.87 1.32 -15.24
C ILE A 28 0.43 2.06 -15.50
N ARG A 29 1.25 1.51 -16.37
CA ARG A 29 2.64 1.94 -16.60
C ARG A 29 2.79 3.43 -16.84
N GLU A 30 1.84 4.07 -17.51
CA GLU A 30 1.85 5.51 -17.78
C GLU A 30 1.74 6.38 -16.54
N GLN A 31 1.28 5.80 -15.43
CA GLN A 31 1.14 6.49 -14.15
C GLN A 31 2.30 6.21 -13.19
N SER A 32 3.19 5.28 -13.53
CA SER A 32 4.31 4.91 -12.68
C SER A 32 5.44 5.96 -12.72
N ASN A 33 6.33 5.86 -11.76
CA ASN A 33 7.55 6.64 -11.72
C ASN A 33 8.73 5.77 -11.24
N PRO A 34 9.99 6.25 -11.36
CA PRO A 34 11.15 5.46 -10.98
C PRO A 34 11.15 4.97 -9.52
N ALA A 35 10.59 5.74 -8.59
CA ALA A 35 10.54 5.35 -7.18
C ALA A 35 9.56 4.18 -6.95
N ILE A 36 8.40 4.21 -7.59
CA ILE A 36 7.42 3.12 -7.55
C ILE A 36 8.00 1.86 -8.23
N ASP A 37 8.61 2.02 -9.39
CA ASP A 37 9.22 0.90 -10.10
C ASP A 37 10.34 0.24 -9.28
N ALA A 38 11.18 1.04 -8.62
CA ALA A 38 12.24 0.54 -7.75
C ALA A 38 11.68 -0.22 -6.54
N LEU A 39 10.61 0.28 -5.93
CA LEU A 39 9.94 -0.36 -4.79
C LEU A 39 9.48 -1.78 -5.14
N PHE A 40 8.77 -1.94 -6.25
CA PHE A 40 8.29 -3.25 -6.69
C PHE A 40 9.44 -4.16 -7.15
N GLN A 41 10.47 -3.60 -7.76
CA GLN A 41 11.64 -4.35 -8.18
C GLN A 41 12.42 -4.92 -6.98
N ASP A 42 12.58 -4.14 -5.93
CA ASP A 42 13.24 -4.57 -4.69
C ASP A 42 12.40 -5.59 -3.94
N GLY A 43 11.08 -5.44 -3.93
CA GLY A 43 10.16 -6.45 -3.42
C GLY A 43 10.24 -7.77 -4.19
N TYR A 44 10.26 -7.71 -5.51
CA TYR A 44 10.40 -8.89 -6.37
C TYR A 44 11.71 -9.64 -6.14
N ARG A 45 12.81 -8.91 -5.97
CA ARG A 45 14.14 -9.48 -5.69
C ARG A 45 14.28 -10.00 -4.27
N GLY A 46 13.33 -9.73 -3.39
CA GLY A 46 13.39 -10.09 -1.97
C GLY A 46 14.32 -9.20 -1.16
N ALA A 47 14.73 -8.05 -1.69
CA ALA A 47 15.57 -7.08 -0.99
C ALA A 47 14.80 -6.39 0.15
N ILE A 48 13.50 -6.19 -0.04
CA ILE A 48 12.56 -5.73 0.98
C ILE A 48 11.34 -6.64 1.01
N ALA A 49 10.64 -6.68 2.15
CA ALA A 49 9.37 -7.39 2.27
C ALA A 49 8.21 -6.41 2.05
N LEU A 50 7.42 -6.62 1.00
CA LEU A 50 6.18 -5.88 0.77
C LEU A 50 5.03 -6.61 1.47
N ILE A 51 4.37 -5.94 2.41
CA ILE A 51 3.30 -6.51 3.23
C ILE A 51 2.00 -5.79 2.92
N VAL A 52 0.92 -6.54 2.78
CA VAL A 52 -0.41 -6.00 2.50
C VAL A 52 -1.46 -6.67 3.38
N PRO A 53 -2.53 -5.97 3.78
CA PRO A 53 -3.71 -6.63 4.33
C PRO A 53 -4.45 -7.35 3.21
N VAL A 54 -5.28 -8.34 3.53
CA VAL A 54 -6.12 -9.02 2.53
C VAL A 54 -7.01 -8.04 1.76
N LEU A 55 -7.44 -6.96 2.41
CA LEU A 55 -8.17 -5.85 1.80
C LEU A 55 -7.50 -5.28 0.55
N TRP A 56 -6.17 -5.30 0.47
CA TRP A 56 -5.41 -4.73 -0.64
C TRP A 56 -5.83 -5.29 -2.00
N PHE A 57 -6.03 -6.61 -2.09
CA PHE A 57 -6.46 -7.25 -3.34
C PHE A 57 -7.85 -6.78 -3.77
N THR A 58 -8.76 -6.65 -2.81
CA THR A 58 -10.12 -6.15 -3.05
C THR A 58 -10.11 -4.70 -3.50
N GLU A 59 -9.32 -3.85 -2.87
CA GLU A 59 -9.21 -2.45 -3.24
C GLU A 59 -8.57 -2.27 -4.62
N CYS A 60 -7.50 -3.01 -4.94
CA CYS A 60 -6.91 -2.98 -6.28
C CYS A 60 -7.91 -3.41 -7.36
N GLY A 61 -8.64 -4.49 -7.12
CA GLY A 61 -9.68 -4.96 -8.03
C GLY A 61 -10.79 -3.93 -8.21
N ASN A 62 -11.25 -3.32 -7.12
CA ASN A 62 -12.28 -2.28 -7.18
C ASN A 62 -11.80 -1.04 -7.93
N ALA A 63 -10.57 -0.59 -7.70
CA ALA A 63 -10.00 0.56 -8.39
C ALA A 63 -9.98 0.34 -9.91
N LEU A 64 -9.52 -0.83 -10.36
CA LEU A 64 -9.53 -1.18 -11.79
C LEU A 64 -10.95 -1.28 -12.37
N ASN A 65 -11.89 -1.86 -11.61
CA ASN A 65 -13.28 -1.96 -12.01
C ASN A 65 -13.94 -0.57 -12.16
N GLU A 66 -13.66 0.35 -11.25
CA GLU A 66 -14.15 1.74 -11.36
C GLU A 66 -13.53 2.46 -12.56
N MET A 67 -12.29 2.17 -12.93
CA MET A 67 -11.68 2.74 -14.15
C MET A 67 -12.35 2.22 -15.42
N VAL A 68 -12.79 0.95 -15.44
CA VAL A 68 -13.60 0.40 -16.54
C VAL A 68 -14.95 1.10 -16.63
N LYS A 69 -15.66 1.26 -15.51
CA LYS A 69 -16.93 1.99 -15.46
C LYS A 69 -16.81 3.42 -15.98
N LYS A 70 -15.71 4.08 -15.64
CA LYS A 70 -15.40 5.45 -16.10
C LYS A 70 -14.81 5.50 -17.51
N LYS A 71 -14.76 4.37 -18.21
CA LYS A 71 -14.22 4.24 -19.58
C LYS A 71 -12.75 4.68 -19.72
N ARG A 72 -11.97 4.55 -18.65
CA ARG A 72 -10.52 4.81 -18.64
C ARG A 72 -9.71 3.58 -19.01
N LEU A 73 -10.26 2.39 -18.79
CA LEU A 73 -9.71 1.11 -19.17
C LEU A 73 -10.76 0.27 -19.87
N THR A 74 -10.32 -0.61 -20.74
CA THR A 74 -11.15 -1.72 -21.23
C THR A 74 -11.21 -2.83 -20.18
N VAL A 75 -12.20 -3.72 -20.30
CA VAL A 75 -12.29 -4.92 -19.44
C VAL A 75 -11.01 -5.73 -19.51
N LEU A 76 -10.48 -5.94 -20.73
CA LEU A 76 -9.26 -6.72 -20.93
C LEU A 76 -8.06 -6.06 -20.25
N GLN A 77 -7.88 -4.74 -20.40
CA GLN A 77 -6.79 -4.02 -19.74
C GLN A 77 -6.86 -4.14 -18.21
N ALA A 78 -8.07 -4.07 -17.62
CA ALA A 78 -8.24 -4.23 -16.17
C ALA A 78 -7.88 -5.65 -15.72
N GLN A 79 -8.30 -6.68 -16.47
CA GLN A 79 -8.00 -8.08 -16.17
C GLN A 79 -6.50 -8.38 -16.28
N GLU A 80 -5.86 -7.90 -17.35
CA GLU A 80 -4.42 -8.03 -17.52
C GLU A 80 -3.65 -7.29 -16.43
N GLY A 81 -4.05 -6.06 -16.11
CA GLY A 81 -3.45 -5.26 -15.04
C GLY A 81 -3.58 -5.95 -13.69
N PHE A 82 -4.74 -6.48 -13.34
CA PHE A 82 -4.91 -7.23 -12.09
C PHE A 82 -4.00 -8.46 -12.03
N SER A 83 -3.84 -9.17 -13.15
CA SER A 83 -2.99 -10.36 -13.21
C SER A 83 -1.50 -10.03 -12.96
N VAL A 84 -1.06 -8.81 -13.23
CA VAL A 84 0.32 -8.35 -12.99
C VAL A 84 0.66 -8.34 -11.50
N LEU A 85 -0.33 -8.22 -10.61
CA LEU A 85 -0.12 -8.22 -9.16
C LEU A 85 0.59 -9.48 -8.65
N ARG A 86 0.52 -10.59 -9.39
CA ARG A 86 1.27 -11.82 -9.05
C ARG A 86 2.77 -11.60 -8.99
N TYR A 87 3.29 -10.64 -9.77
CA TYR A 87 4.71 -10.33 -9.82
C TYR A 87 5.17 -9.38 -8.73
N SER A 88 4.24 -8.77 -7.99
CA SER A 88 4.58 -7.91 -6.85
C SER A 88 5.19 -8.70 -5.68
N ARG A 89 4.90 -10.00 -5.59
CA ARG A 89 5.35 -10.89 -4.50
C ARG A 89 5.03 -10.37 -3.12
N VAL A 90 3.91 -9.66 -2.98
CA VAL A 90 3.43 -9.19 -1.68
C VAL A 90 3.14 -10.34 -0.73
N GLN A 91 3.37 -10.10 0.53
CA GLN A 91 3.01 -11.01 1.61
C GLN A 91 1.70 -10.53 2.25
N ALA A 92 0.64 -11.32 2.14
CA ALA A 92 -0.62 -11.00 2.75
C ALA A 92 -0.57 -11.25 4.27
N ASP A 93 -0.89 -10.23 5.04
CA ASP A 93 -1.15 -10.36 6.47
C ASP A 93 -2.59 -10.79 6.66
N ILE A 94 -2.79 -11.99 7.19
CA ILE A 94 -4.12 -12.60 7.38
C ILE A 94 -4.66 -12.43 8.80
N ALA A 95 -3.92 -11.74 9.66
CA ALA A 95 -4.38 -11.51 11.03
C ALA A 95 -5.65 -10.65 11.03
N SER A 96 -6.73 -11.19 11.56
CA SER A 96 -8.04 -10.54 11.59
C SER A 96 -8.82 -11.00 12.81
N THR A 97 -8.44 -10.49 13.98
CA THR A 97 -9.16 -10.73 15.23
C THR A 97 -10.04 -9.52 15.56
N VAL A 98 -10.97 -9.69 16.49
CA VAL A 98 -11.80 -8.58 16.99
C VAL A 98 -10.94 -7.48 17.60
N GLU A 99 -9.85 -7.85 18.27
CA GLU A 99 -8.91 -6.90 18.87
C GLU A 99 -8.22 -6.04 17.82
N ILE A 100 -7.75 -6.65 16.72
CA ILE A 100 -7.15 -5.94 15.59
C ILE A 100 -8.18 -5.02 14.93
N GLN A 101 -9.40 -5.53 14.66
CA GLN A 101 -10.46 -4.72 14.05
C GLN A 101 -10.88 -3.55 14.97
N SER A 102 -10.92 -3.77 16.28
CA SER A 102 -11.20 -2.70 17.26
C SER A 102 -10.09 -1.64 17.27
N ARG A 103 -8.83 -2.06 17.12
CA ARG A 103 -7.70 -1.13 16.99
C ARG A 103 -7.81 -0.30 15.72
N ILE A 104 -8.17 -0.93 14.59
CA ILE A 104 -8.40 -0.22 13.31
C ILE A 104 -9.51 0.82 13.47
N LEU A 105 -10.62 0.46 14.10
CA LEU A 105 -11.71 1.41 14.35
C LEU A 105 -11.24 2.61 15.19
N ALA A 106 -10.48 2.36 16.25
CA ALA A 106 -9.93 3.42 17.08
C ALA A 106 -9.00 4.36 16.31
N LEU A 107 -8.14 3.82 15.45
CA LEU A 107 -7.24 4.61 14.59
C LEU A 107 -8.04 5.44 13.57
N ALA A 108 -9.07 4.86 12.95
CA ALA A 108 -9.94 5.56 12.01
C ALA A 108 -10.60 6.79 12.67
N GLN A 109 -11.14 6.60 13.88
CA GLN A 109 -11.77 7.66 14.64
C GLN A 109 -10.79 8.71 15.13
N MET A 110 -9.63 8.28 15.63
CA MET A 110 -8.59 9.17 16.15
C MET A 110 -8.01 10.09 15.07
N HIS A 111 -7.77 9.55 13.88
CA HIS A 111 -7.11 10.26 12.78
C HIS A 111 -8.07 10.79 11.73
N HIS A 112 -9.38 10.58 11.90
CA HIS A 112 -10.43 11.01 10.94
C HIS A 112 -10.19 10.49 9.52
N ILE A 113 -9.75 9.24 9.40
CA ILE A 113 -9.54 8.53 8.14
C ILE A 113 -10.56 7.39 8.00
N SER A 114 -10.67 6.84 6.78
CA SER A 114 -11.54 5.69 6.55
C SER A 114 -11.08 4.47 7.34
N PHE A 115 -11.99 3.54 7.61
CA PHE A 115 -11.66 2.26 8.21
C PHE A 115 -10.66 1.47 7.34
N TYR A 116 -10.78 1.61 6.02
CA TYR A 116 -9.87 0.99 5.05
C TYR A 116 -8.45 1.55 5.17
N ASP A 117 -8.29 2.87 5.20
CA ASP A 117 -6.98 3.51 5.39
C ASP A 117 -6.38 3.17 6.75
N ALA A 118 -7.21 3.14 7.80
CA ALA A 118 -6.78 2.74 9.13
C ALA A 118 -6.29 1.29 9.19
N THR A 119 -6.75 0.42 8.29
CA THR A 119 -6.28 -0.96 8.19
C THR A 119 -4.78 -1.00 7.78
N TYR A 120 -4.37 -0.15 6.85
CA TYR A 120 -2.95 -0.02 6.47
C TYR A 120 -2.12 0.58 7.60
N LEU A 121 -2.64 1.58 8.28
CA LEU A 121 -1.95 2.22 9.39
C LEU A 121 -1.73 1.24 10.56
N GLU A 122 -2.76 0.48 10.93
CA GLU A 122 -2.67 -0.58 11.96
C GLU A 122 -1.61 -1.62 11.59
N LEU A 123 -1.64 -2.09 10.34
CA LEU A 123 -0.69 -3.08 9.87
C LEU A 123 0.75 -2.55 9.95
N ALA A 124 0.98 -1.32 9.52
CA ALA A 124 2.29 -0.69 9.58
C ALA A 124 2.79 -0.54 11.03
N GLU A 125 1.92 -0.12 11.95
CA GLU A 125 2.26 -0.04 13.38
C GLU A 125 2.59 -1.41 13.97
N ARG A 126 1.72 -2.38 13.77
CA ARG A 126 1.85 -3.73 14.33
C ARG A 126 3.09 -4.46 13.81
N ARG A 127 3.41 -4.29 12.52
CA ARG A 127 4.58 -4.92 11.88
C ARG A 127 5.84 -4.06 11.97
N GLN A 128 5.76 -2.87 12.58
CA GLN A 128 6.86 -1.91 12.65
C GLN A 128 7.51 -1.69 11.28
N SER A 129 6.67 -1.55 10.27
CA SER A 129 7.08 -1.35 8.88
C SER A 129 7.03 0.12 8.49
N LEU A 130 7.67 0.44 7.37
CA LEU A 130 7.41 1.68 6.65
C LEU A 130 6.05 1.59 5.96
N LEU A 131 5.47 2.73 5.60
CA LEU A 131 4.22 2.81 4.84
C LEU A 131 4.51 3.42 3.46
N ALA A 132 4.07 2.74 2.42
CA ALA A 132 4.07 3.24 1.05
C ALA A 132 2.64 3.61 0.66
N THR A 133 2.36 4.88 0.52
CA THR A 133 1.05 5.41 0.11
C THR A 133 1.20 6.69 -0.70
N LEU A 134 0.30 6.90 -1.66
CA LEU A 134 0.10 8.16 -2.36
C LEU A 134 -1.11 8.94 -1.83
N ASP A 135 -1.87 8.37 -0.91
CA ASP A 135 -2.99 9.04 -0.26
C ASP A 135 -2.50 10.02 0.81
N HIS A 136 -2.87 11.28 0.65
CA HIS A 136 -2.42 12.35 1.55
C HIS A 136 -3.01 12.21 2.96
N ALA A 137 -4.28 11.83 3.08
CA ALA A 137 -4.93 11.69 4.38
C ALA A 137 -4.31 10.55 5.20
N LEU A 138 -4.04 9.41 4.55
CA LEU A 138 -3.36 8.28 5.18
C LEU A 138 -1.91 8.65 5.55
N ARG A 139 -1.20 9.38 4.70
CA ARG A 139 0.16 9.86 4.99
C ARG A 139 0.19 10.78 6.21
N ASP A 140 -0.72 11.76 6.27
CA ASP A 140 -0.81 12.68 7.38
C ASP A 140 -1.11 11.95 8.69
N ALA A 141 -2.04 11.00 8.67
CA ALA A 141 -2.34 10.14 9.81
C ALA A 141 -1.12 9.32 10.26
N ALA A 142 -0.39 8.75 9.31
CA ALA A 142 0.83 7.99 9.60
C ALA A 142 1.89 8.85 10.29
N VAL A 143 2.11 10.08 9.83
CA VAL A 143 3.03 11.03 10.46
C VAL A 143 2.65 11.30 11.92
N VAL A 144 1.37 11.57 12.18
CA VAL A 144 0.86 11.80 13.55
C VAL A 144 1.02 10.55 14.42
N ALA A 145 0.80 9.38 13.86
CA ALA A 145 0.94 8.09 14.55
C ALA A 145 2.41 7.65 14.76
N GLY A 146 3.37 8.36 14.17
CA GLY A 146 4.79 8.01 14.26
C GLY A 146 5.22 6.90 13.29
N VAL A 147 4.41 6.61 12.27
CA VAL A 147 4.75 5.67 11.20
C VAL A 147 5.50 6.41 10.09
N HIS A 148 6.66 5.91 9.73
CA HIS A 148 7.47 6.51 8.67
C HIS A 148 6.93 6.13 7.30
N CYS A 149 6.77 7.12 6.42
CA CYS A 149 6.33 6.92 5.06
C CYS A 149 7.49 6.98 4.08
N LEU A 150 7.44 6.13 3.05
CA LEU A 150 8.38 6.20 1.93
C LEU A 150 8.15 7.45 1.09
N ASN A 151 9.24 8.03 0.59
CA ASN A 151 9.17 9.03 -0.46
C ASN A 151 9.04 8.34 -1.82
N LEU A 152 7.91 8.55 -2.49
CA LEU A 152 7.58 7.96 -3.79
C LEU A 152 7.45 9.02 -4.89
N SER A 153 7.94 10.20 -4.63
CA SER A 153 7.98 11.27 -5.65
C SER A 153 9.19 11.18 -6.56
#